data_15840bae7e78273faee10a02d2dcbad3
#
_entry.id   15840bae7e78273faee10a02d2dcbad3
#
_cell.length_a   1.000
_cell.length_b   1.000
_cell.length_c   1.000
_cell.angle_alpha   90.00
_cell.angle_beta   90.00
_cell.angle_gamma   90.00
#
_symmetry.space_group_name_H-M   'P 1'
#
loop_
_entity.id
_entity.type
_entity.pdbx_description
1 polymer ?
#
loop_
_entity_poly.entity_id
_entity_poly.type
_entity_poly.pdbx_seq_one_letter_code
_entity_poly.pdbx_strand_id
1 'polypeptide(L)'
;SRNIIKNVKSVVVPHTGGLRGIEAAAAAGIVAGDAAKELEVISHVEQEDIEAMGTFLKEVPCSVCEASSDLIFDIQITLYHGEDRASVRITDFHTNLVHVSRNGEILLAKEITGKEESALADKSTLTIEKIFAFAKEVDLADVREVLERQVRYNMAIAEEGIRGNYGANIGTVLLATYGDQDVKVRAKAMAAAGSDARMNGCELPVVINSGSGNQGITASVPIVVFAKELQVSEETMYRALVISNLATIHIKEGIGRLSAYCGAVG
;
A
#
# COMPACT_ATOMS: atom_id res chain seq x y z
N SER A 1 -0.59 1.79 -16.82
CA SER A 1 0.69 1.34 -16.28
C SER A 1 0.87 -0.16 -16.45
N ARG A 2 2.02 -0.61 -16.98
CA ARG A 2 2.26 -2.04 -17.25
C ARG A 2 2.58 -2.84 -15.98
N ASN A 3 3.21 -2.25 -15.01
CA ASN A 3 3.81 -2.99 -13.88
C ASN A 3 2.94 -3.00 -12.63
N ILE A 4 2.12 -1.99 -12.42
CA ILE A 4 1.32 -1.80 -11.21
C ILE A 4 -0.02 -2.55 -11.26
N ILE A 5 -0.57 -2.79 -12.44
CA ILE A 5 -1.92 -3.36 -12.60
C ILE A 5 -2.02 -4.87 -12.35
N LYS A 6 -0.94 -5.53 -12.00
CA LYS A 6 -0.90 -7.00 -11.80
C LYS A 6 -1.99 -7.54 -10.85
N ASN A 7 -2.41 -6.78 -9.86
CA ASN A 7 -3.38 -7.20 -8.84
C ASN A 7 -4.73 -6.47 -8.93
N VAL A 8 -4.87 -5.49 -9.82
CA VAL A 8 -6.01 -4.56 -9.81
C VAL A 8 -7.36 -5.26 -10.01
N LYS A 9 -7.40 -6.33 -10.78
CA LYS A 9 -8.65 -7.07 -11.04
C LYS A 9 -9.14 -7.88 -9.85
N SER A 10 -8.26 -8.29 -8.95
CA SER A 10 -8.58 -9.21 -7.85
C SER A 10 -8.68 -8.51 -6.49
N VAL A 11 -8.07 -7.36 -6.34
CA VAL A 11 -8.08 -6.61 -5.07
C VAL A 11 -9.44 -5.97 -4.84
N VAL A 12 -9.98 -6.16 -3.65
CA VAL A 12 -11.19 -5.47 -3.20
C VAL A 12 -10.86 -4.01 -2.95
N VAL A 13 -11.69 -3.11 -3.46
CA VAL A 13 -11.61 -1.68 -3.14
C VAL A 13 -12.16 -1.50 -1.72
N PRO A 14 -11.38 -0.94 -0.77
CA PRO A 14 -11.84 -0.75 0.60
C PRO A 14 -13.13 0.07 0.66
N HIS A 15 -13.94 -0.17 1.68
CA HIS A 15 -15.20 0.56 1.95
C HIS A 15 -16.25 0.48 0.83
N THR A 16 -16.21 -0.51 -0.06
CA THR A 16 -17.14 -0.61 -1.20
C THR A 16 -18.08 -1.81 -1.13
N GLY A 17 -18.15 -2.52 0.01
CA GLY A 17 -18.96 -3.73 0.12
C GLY A 17 -18.45 -4.90 -0.74
N GLY A 18 -17.15 -4.91 -1.09
CA GLY A 18 -16.51 -6.00 -1.82
C GLY A 18 -16.36 -5.78 -3.33
N LEU A 19 -16.60 -4.58 -3.84
CA LEU A 19 -16.37 -4.26 -5.25
C LEU A 19 -14.90 -4.39 -5.63
N ARG A 20 -14.63 -4.81 -6.87
CA ARG A 20 -13.29 -5.12 -7.39
C ARG A 20 -13.05 -4.47 -8.74
N GLY A 21 -11.79 -4.20 -9.03
CA GLY A 21 -11.37 -3.71 -10.35
C GLY A 21 -11.14 -2.20 -10.41
N ILE A 22 -10.65 -1.75 -11.56
CA ILE A 22 -10.33 -0.34 -11.81
C ILE A 22 -11.60 0.49 -11.88
N GLU A 23 -12.63 -0.06 -12.49
CA GLU A 23 -13.96 0.56 -12.63
C GLU A 23 -14.58 0.83 -11.25
N ALA A 24 -14.47 -0.14 -10.34
CA ALA A 24 -14.94 0.02 -8.96
C ALA A 24 -14.16 1.08 -8.20
N ALA A 25 -12.83 1.13 -8.38
CA ALA A 25 -12.01 2.17 -7.78
C ALA A 25 -12.34 3.56 -8.32
N ALA A 26 -12.61 3.69 -9.61
CA ALA A 26 -13.04 4.94 -10.22
C ALA A 26 -14.44 5.36 -9.69
N ALA A 27 -15.39 4.43 -9.64
CA ALA A 27 -16.73 4.68 -9.11
C ALA A 27 -16.68 5.15 -7.64
N ALA A 28 -15.87 4.50 -6.81
CA ALA A 28 -15.70 4.89 -5.40
C ALA A 28 -15.17 6.33 -5.26
N GLY A 29 -14.17 6.70 -6.05
CA GLY A 29 -13.64 8.07 -6.04
C GLY A 29 -14.62 9.13 -6.59
N ILE A 30 -15.47 8.75 -7.57
CA ILE A 30 -16.46 9.66 -8.16
C ILE A 30 -17.67 9.86 -7.26
N VAL A 31 -18.18 8.78 -6.67
CA VAL A 31 -19.43 8.78 -5.88
C VAL A 31 -19.20 9.30 -4.47
N ALA A 32 -18.13 8.85 -3.80
CA ALA A 32 -17.90 9.09 -2.38
C ALA A 32 -16.50 9.67 -2.06
N GLY A 33 -15.75 10.09 -3.07
CA GLY A 33 -14.39 10.59 -2.85
C GLY A 33 -14.34 11.96 -2.19
N ASP A 34 -13.65 12.09 -1.05
CA ASP A 34 -13.29 13.35 -0.42
C ASP A 34 -11.83 13.71 -0.77
N ALA A 35 -11.66 14.59 -1.74
CA ALA A 35 -10.33 14.99 -2.23
C ALA A 35 -9.44 15.64 -1.14
N ALA A 36 -10.03 16.21 -0.08
CA ALA A 36 -9.28 16.83 1.02
C ALA A 36 -8.55 15.78 1.88
N LYS A 37 -8.94 14.52 1.79
CA LYS A 37 -8.29 13.39 2.50
C LYS A 37 -7.17 12.72 1.70
N GLU A 38 -6.84 13.22 0.53
CA GLU A 38 -5.72 12.74 -0.30
C GLU A 38 -5.74 11.20 -0.48
N LEU A 39 -4.77 10.48 0.12
CA LEU A 39 -4.66 9.01 0.02
C LEU A 39 -5.73 8.26 0.83
N GLU A 40 -6.47 8.93 1.69
CA GLU A 40 -7.60 8.39 2.46
C GLU A 40 -8.95 8.81 1.85
N VAL A 41 -8.97 9.11 0.56
CA VAL A 41 -10.10 9.69 -0.20
C VAL A 41 -11.44 8.97 -0.02
N ILE A 42 -11.46 7.66 0.25
CA ILE A 42 -12.65 6.84 0.47
C ILE A 42 -12.77 6.29 1.89
N SER A 43 -12.14 6.94 2.88
CA SER A 43 -12.12 6.43 4.27
C SER A 43 -13.46 6.57 5.03
N HIS A 44 -14.45 7.22 4.47
CA HIS A 44 -15.74 7.56 5.12
C HIS A 44 -16.95 7.22 4.25
N VAL A 45 -16.82 6.20 3.41
CA VAL A 45 -17.91 5.69 2.58
C VAL A 45 -19.04 5.14 3.46
N GLU A 46 -20.25 5.58 3.21
CA GLU A 46 -21.47 5.16 3.89
C GLU A 46 -22.18 4.05 3.08
N GLN A 47 -23.17 3.39 3.70
CA GLN A 47 -23.93 2.33 3.00
C GLN A 47 -24.68 2.86 1.77
N GLU A 48 -25.18 4.08 1.82
CA GLU A 48 -25.86 4.74 0.71
C GLU A 48 -24.92 4.96 -0.48
N ASP A 49 -23.64 5.29 -0.20
CA ASP A 49 -22.61 5.44 -1.23
C ASP A 49 -22.32 4.11 -1.94
N ILE A 50 -22.29 3.01 -1.18
CA ILE A 50 -22.07 1.65 -1.74
C ILE A 50 -23.19 1.31 -2.73
N GLU A 51 -24.44 1.60 -2.39
CA GLU A 51 -25.58 1.41 -3.27
C GLU A 51 -25.50 2.31 -4.51
N ALA A 52 -25.11 3.57 -4.31
CA ALA A 52 -24.91 4.52 -5.41
C ALA A 52 -23.76 4.10 -6.34
N MET A 53 -22.64 3.57 -5.81
CA MET A 53 -21.56 2.97 -6.62
C MET A 53 -22.05 1.80 -7.44
N GLY A 54 -22.87 0.93 -6.84
CA GLY A 54 -23.48 -0.21 -7.54
C GLY A 54 -24.39 0.23 -8.70
N THR A 55 -25.15 1.30 -8.52
CA THR A 55 -25.99 1.91 -9.54
C THR A 55 -25.13 2.58 -10.62
N PHE A 56 -24.14 3.37 -10.22
CA PHE A 56 -23.21 4.02 -11.15
C PHE A 56 -22.53 3.03 -12.09
N LEU A 57 -22.01 1.92 -11.55
CA LEU A 57 -21.35 0.88 -12.37
C LEU A 57 -22.26 0.18 -13.36
N LYS A 58 -23.58 0.17 -13.13
CA LYS A 58 -24.57 -0.42 -14.04
C LYS A 58 -25.01 0.55 -15.13
N GLU A 59 -25.16 1.82 -14.79
CA GLU A 59 -25.78 2.84 -15.63
C GLU A 59 -24.77 3.67 -16.42
N VAL A 60 -23.56 3.87 -15.85
CA VAL A 60 -22.54 4.72 -16.48
C VAL A 60 -21.49 3.86 -17.20
N PRO A 61 -21.38 3.99 -18.53
CA PRO A 61 -20.35 3.29 -19.28
C PRO A 61 -18.94 3.66 -18.79
N CYS A 62 -18.18 2.66 -18.33
CA CYS A 62 -16.79 2.83 -17.95
C CYS A 62 -15.91 1.96 -18.86
N SER A 63 -14.88 2.55 -19.45
CA SER A 63 -13.90 1.82 -20.25
C SER A 63 -12.51 1.99 -19.66
N VAL A 64 -11.82 0.86 -19.50
CA VAL A 64 -10.44 0.83 -19.00
C VAL A 64 -9.52 0.37 -20.11
N CYS A 65 -8.46 1.12 -20.37
CA CYS A 65 -7.45 0.78 -21.37
C CYS A 65 -6.03 0.93 -20.80
N GLU A 66 -5.08 0.28 -21.43
CA GLU A 66 -3.68 0.41 -21.10
C GLU A 66 -3.20 1.82 -21.47
N ALA A 67 -2.42 2.45 -20.57
CA ALA A 67 -1.74 3.70 -20.89
C ALA A 67 -0.61 3.46 -21.90
N SER A 68 -0.49 4.35 -22.88
CA SER A 68 0.51 4.26 -23.95
C SER A 68 1.89 4.75 -23.55
N SER A 69 2.12 5.08 -22.27
CA SER A 69 3.41 5.57 -21.77
C SER A 69 4.30 4.44 -21.27
N ASP A 70 5.62 4.69 -21.23
CA ASP A 70 6.61 3.79 -20.64
C ASP A 70 6.81 4.00 -19.14
N LEU A 71 6.01 4.87 -18.51
CA LEU A 71 6.07 5.14 -17.09
C LEU A 71 5.61 3.92 -16.28
N ILE A 72 6.29 3.66 -15.17
CA ILE A 72 5.95 2.55 -14.27
C ILE A 72 4.60 2.80 -13.59
N PHE A 73 4.34 4.04 -13.21
CA PHE A 73 3.09 4.48 -12.62
C PHE A 73 2.49 5.60 -13.46
N ASP A 74 1.34 5.35 -14.04
CA ASP A 74 0.62 6.29 -14.88
C ASP A 74 -0.88 5.98 -14.80
N ILE A 75 -1.64 6.89 -14.24
CA ILE A 75 -3.09 6.81 -14.12
C ILE A 75 -3.67 8.08 -14.72
N GLN A 76 -4.49 7.90 -15.75
CA GLN A 76 -5.30 8.97 -16.31
C GLN A 76 -6.77 8.61 -16.18
N ILE A 77 -7.57 9.53 -15.69
CA ILE A 77 -9.02 9.41 -15.61
C ILE A 77 -9.62 10.57 -16.40
N THR A 78 -10.58 10.25 -17.26
CA THR A 78 -11.36 11.24 -17.98
C THR A 78 -12.83 10.99 -17.75
N LEU A 79 -13.55 12.01 -17.34
CA LEU A 79 -14.98 11.99 -17.11
C LEU A 79 -15.69 12.79 -18.21
N TYR A 80 -16.85 12.32 -18.61
CA TYR A 80 -17.71 12.97 -19.59
C TYR A 80 -19.12 13.12 -19.01
N HIS A 81 -19.71 14.27 -19.17
CA HIS A 81 -21.10 14.52 -18.83
C HIS A 81 -21.73 15.46 -19.88
N GLY A 82 -22.53 14.90 -20.78
CA GLY A 82 -23.00 15.62 -21.97
C GLY A 82 -21.83 16.07 -22.85
N GLU A 83 -21.70 17.39 -23.04
CA GLU A 83 -20.59 18.00 -23.78
C GLU A 83 -19.39 18.34 -22.87
N ASP A 84 -19.55 18.26 -21.54
CA ASP A 84 -18.50 18.55 -20.59
C ASP A 84 -17.50 17.39 -20.49
N ARG A 85 -16.21 17.76 -20.33
CA ARG A 85 -15.12 16.81 -20.16
C ARG A 85 -14.16 17.31 -19.10
N ALA A 86 -13.76 16.44 -18.17
CA ALA A 86 -12.68 16.70 -17.23
C ALA A 86 -11.67 15.56 -17.24
N SER A 87 -10.38 15.88 -17.17
CA SER A 87 -9.30 14.89 -17.18
C SER A 87 -8.26 15.19 -16.11
N VAL A 88 -7.80 14.12 -15.45
CA VAL A 88 -6.76 14.17 -14.42
C VAL A 88 -5.73 13.10 -14.73
N ARG A 89 -4.43 13.40 -14.55
CA ARG A 89 -3.34 12.42 -14.70
C ARG A 89 -2.37 12.51 -13.54
N ILE A 90 -2.01 11.34 -12.99
CA ILE A 90 -1.05 11.14 -11.92
C ILE A 90 0.04 10.22 -12.45
N THR A 91 1.32 10.58 -12.27
CA THR A 91 2.46 9.77 -12.71
C THR A 91 3.52 9.65 -11.62
N ASP A 92 4.40 8.67 -11.77
CA ASP A 92 5.60 8.42 -10.97
C ASP A 92 5.33 8.04 -9.51
N PHE A 93 4.48 8.76 -8.79
CA PHE A 93 4.07 8.44 -7.42
C PHE A 93 2.64 8.91 -7.11
N HIS A 94 2.02 8.35 -6.08
CA HIS A 94 0.58 8.42 -5.83
C HIS A 94 0.00 9.84 -5.67
N THR A 95 0.82 10.80 -5.26
CA THR A 95 0.40 12.20 -5.05
C THR A 95 0.89 13.15 -6.13
N ASN A 96 1.61 12.65 -7.14
CA ASN A 96 2.15 13.50 -8.20
C ASN A 96 1.10 13.76 -9.30
N LEU A 97 0.23 14.71 -9.05
CA LEU A 97 -0.71 15.22 -10.02
C LEU A 97 0.04 16.06 -11.07
N VAL A 98 0.06 15.59 -12.32
CA VAL A 98 0.81 16.21 -13.42
C VAL A 98 -0.06 16.92 -14.44
N HIS A 99 -1.34 16.56 -14.53
CA HIS A 99 -2.25 17.19 -15.46
C HIS A 99 -3.66 17.27 -14.91
N VAL A 100 -4.29 18.42 -15.06
CA VAL A 100 -5.73 18.63 -14.84
C VAL A 100 -6.25 19.49 -15.98
N SER A 101 -7.35 19.10 -16.59
CA SER A 101 -8.01 19.91 -17.62
C SER A 101 -9.53 19.80 -17.52
N ARG A 102 -10.23 20.82 -17.96
CA ARG A 102 -11.68 20.87 -18.08
C ARG A 102 -12.06 21.54 -19.40
N ASN A 103 -12.88 20.89 -20.21
CA ASN A 103 -13.39 21.39 -21.48
C ASN A 103 -12.31 21.94 -22.44
N GLY A 104 -11.12 21.33 -22.42
CA GLY A 104 -9.97 21.77 -23.24
C GLY A 104 -9.08 22.83 -22.56
N GLU A 105 -9.52 23.47 -21.50
CA GLU A 105 -8.70 24.36 -20.69
C GLU A 105 -7.78 23.54 -19.78
N ILE A 106 -6.48 23.85 -19.80
CA ILE A 106 -5.48 23.23 -18.94
C ILE A 106 -5.38 24.01 -17.64
N LEU A 107 -5.80 23.39 -16.53
CA LEU A 107 -5.77 23.99 -15.19
C LEU A 107 -4.44 23.71 -14.48
N LEU A 108 -3.80 22.57 -14.79
CA LEU A 108 -2.49 22.17 -14.29
C LEU A 108 -1.76 21.41 -15.37
N ALA A 109 -0.49 21.77 -15.62
CA ALA A 109 0.45 20.96 -16.38
C ALA A 109 1.83 21.02 -15.71
N LYS A 110 2.38 19.86 -15.41
CA LYS A 110 3.75 19.70 -14.92
C LYS A 110 4.54 18.85 -15.89
N GLU A 111 5.83 19.07 -15.94
CA GLU A 111 6.73 18.22 -16.70
C GLU A 111 6.76 16.81 -16.12
N ILE A 112 6.63 15.81 -16.99
CA ILE A 112 6.71 14.39 -16.61
C ILE A 112 8.17 13.99 -16.80
N THR A 113 8.91 13.87 -15.71
CA THR A 113 10.35 13.59 -15.76
C THR A 113 10.67 12.10 -15.81
N GLY A 114 9.71 11.23 -15.47
CA GLY A 114 9.91 9.78 -15.35
C GLY A 114 10.92 9.41 -14.27
N LYS A 115 11.34 10.37 -13.45
CA LYS A 115 12.26 10.15 -12.35
C LYS A 115 11.46 9.90 -11.09
N GLU A 116 11.78 8.81 -10.42
CA GLU A 116 11.27 8.58 -9.07
C GLU A 116 11.71 9.73 -8.16
N GLU A 117 10.92 9.99 -7.13
CA GLU A 117 11.19 11.00 -6.09
C GLU A 117 12.44 10.64 -5.26
N SER A 118 13.53 10.31 -5.94
CA SER A 118 14.83 10.05 -5.30
C SER A 118 15.49 11.32 -4.74
N ALA A 119 14.86 12.48 -4.97
CA ALA A 119 15.40 13.77 -4.53
C ALA A 119 15.29 14.03 -3.02
N LEU A 120 14.49 13.27 -2.28
CA LEU A 120 14.26 13.52 -0.85
C LEU A 120 15.29 12.85 0.07
N ALA A 121 15.99 11.82 -0.37
CA ALA A 121 17.08 11.20 0.40
C ALA A 121 18.07 10.51 -0.54
N ASP A 122 19.35 10.76 -0.34
CA ASP A 122 20.42 10.02 -1.02
C ASP A 122 20.52 8.61 -0.47
N LYS A 123 19.87 7.66 -1.15
CA LYS A 123 19.85 6.26 -0.75
C LYS A 123 21.18 5.55 -1.02
N SER A 124 22.07 6.13 -1.83
CA SER A 124 23.41 5.57 -2.09
C SER A 124 24.24 5.43 -0.81
N THR A 125 23.85 6.14 0.24
CA THR A 125 24.47 6.05 1.55
C THR A 125 24.04 4.82 2.37
N LEU A 126 22.96 4.13 1.96
CA LEU A 126 22.45 2.95 2.66
C LEU A 126 23.34 1.74 2.35
N THR A 127 24.17 1.36 3.29
CA THR A 127 24.84 0.04 3.32
C THR A 127 24.42 -0.69 4.59
N ILE A 128 24.56 -2.00 4.62
CA ILE A 128 24.18 -2.81 5.79
C ILE A 128 24.93 -2.35 7.03
N GLU A 129 26.23 -2.02 6.92
CA GLU A 129 27.05 -1.54 8.01
C GLU A 129 26.53 -0.20 8.56
N LYS A 130 26.21 0.75 7.67
CA LYS A 130 25.68 2.06 8.06
C LYS A 130 24.28 1.97 8.65
N ILE A 131 23.42 1.10 8.10
CA ILE A 131 22.08 0.83 8.64
C ILE A 131 22.19 0.30 10.06
N PHE A 132 23.11 -0.65 10.30
CA PHE A 132 23.30 -1.22 11.62
C PHE A 132 23.91 -0.21 12.62
N ALA A 133 24.87 0.60 12.19
CA ALA A 133 25.44 1.67 13.01
C ALA A 133 24.34 2.70 13.38
N PHE A 134 23.59 3.18 12.39
CA PHE A 134 22.48 4.11 12.61
C PHE A 134 21.46 3.56 13.60
N ALA A 135 21.05 2.31 13.45
CA ALA A 135 20.04 1.70 14.34
C ALA A 135 20.53 1.61 15.82
N LYS A 136 21.85 1.54 16.04
CA LYS A 136 22.43 1.57 17.40
C LYS A 136 22.46 2.97 18.00
N GLU A 137 22.70 3.99 17.19
CA GLU A 137 23.01 5.34 17.63
C GLU A 137 21.83 6.30 17.57
N VAL A 138 20.81 6.00 16.70
CA VAL A 138 19.64 6.87 16.53
C VAL A 138 18.94 7.12 17.86
N ASP A 139 18.60 8.38 18.12
CA ASP A 139 17.67 8.70 19.20
C ASP A 139 16.29 8.12 18.85
N LEU A 140 15.81 7.23 19.69
CA LEU A 140 14.52 6.58 19.47
C LEU A 140 13.36 7.57 19.47
N ALA A 141 13.51 8.73 20.11
CA ALA A 141 12.50 9.79 20.07
C ALA A 141 12.19 10.24 18.62
N ASP A 142 13.22 10.27 17.74
CA ASP A 142 13.07 10.71 16.36
C ASP A 142 12.28 9.74 15.47
N VAL A 143 12.26 8.46 15.83
CA VAL A 143 11.66 7.39 15.02
C VAL A 143 10.48 6.70 15.69
N ARG A 144 10.26 6.93 16.97
CA ARG A 144 9.28 6.24 17.81
C ARG A 144 7.86 6.35 17.25
N GLU A 145 7.40 7.54 16.93
CA GLU A 145 6.02 7.76 16.46
C GLU A 145 5.69 6.92 15.21
N VAL A 146 6.62 6.90 14.24
CA VAL A 146 6.45 6.14 13.00
C VAL A 146 6.46 4.65 13.26
N LEU A 147 7.37 4.17 14.12
CA LEU A 147 7.49 2.75 14.45
C LEU A 147 6.32 2.26 15.30
N GLU A 148 5.85 3.02 16.28
CA GLU A 148 4.66 2.69 17.07
C GLU A 148 3.42 2.57 16.18
N ARG A 149 3.23 3.51 15.26
CA ARG A 149 2.15 3.46 14.28
C ARG A 149 2.27 2.24 13.39
N GLN A 150 3.49 1.91 12.92
CA GLN A 150 3.74 0.72 12.11
C GLN A 150 3.42 -0.56 12.86
N VAL A 151 3.89 -0.71 14.10
CA VAL A 151 3.59 -1.86 14.95
C VAL A 151 2.07 -1.98 15.15
N ARG A 152 1.43 -0.91 15.58
CA ARG A 152 -0.01 -0.91 15.87
C ARG A 152 -0.86 -1.31 14.68
N TYR A 153 -0.63 -0.70 13.51
CA TYR A 153 -1.47 -0.94 12.35
C TYR A 153 -1.16 -2.28 11.68
N ASN A 154 0.11 -2.61 11.50
CA ASN A 154 0.48 -3.82 10.80
C ASN A 154 0.21 -5.08 11.63
N MET A 155 0.32 -4.99 12.98
CA MET A 155 -0.11 -6.09 13.85
C MET A 155 -1.63 -6.23 13.86
N ALA A 156 -2.39 -5.14 13.91
CA ALA A 156 -3.85 -5.20 13.92
C ALA A 156 -4.39 -5.93 12.68
N ILE A 157 -3.90 -5.60 11.48
CA ILE A 157 -4.35 -6.28 10.26
C ILE A 157 -3.83 -7.73 10.18
N ALA A 158 -2.66 -8.03 10.74
CA ALA A 158 -2.14 -9.40 10.80
C ALA A 158 -3.00 -10.27 11.73
N GLU A 159 -3.37 -9.77 12.90
CA GLU A 159 -4.25 -10.43 13.85
C GLU A 159 -5.66 -10.62 13.28
N GLU A 160 -6.19 -9.61 12.59
CA GLU A 160 -7.46 -9.71 11.88
C GLU A 160 -7.41 -10.76 10.77
N GLY A 161 -6.31 -10.82 10.02
CA GLY A 161 -6.11 -11.82 8.97
C GLY A 161 -6.07 -13.25 9.49
N ILE A 162 -5.58 -13.48 10.73
CA ILE A 162 -5.64 -14.80 11.37
C ILE A 162 -7.08 -15.15 11.83
N ARG A 163 -7.83 -14.15 12.32
CA ARG A 163 -9.20 -14.38 12.85
C ARG A 163 -10.24 -14.46 11.75
N GLY A 164 -10.07 -13.67 10.72
CA GLY A 164 -11.01 -13.53 9.63
C GLY A 164 -10.83 -14.59 8.53
N ASN A 165 -11.62 -14.43 7.48
CA ASN A 165 -11.58 -15.30 6.30
C ASN A 165 -11.24 -14.47 5.07
N TYR A 166 -9.95 -14.32 4.79
CA TYR A 166 -9.44 -13.47 3.73
C TYR A 166 -8.61 -14.26 2.71
N GLY A 167 -8.95 -14.11 1.44
CA GLY A 167 -8.18 -14.69 0.36
C GLY A 167 -8.00 -16.19 0.46
N ALA A 168 -6.75 -16.63 0.44
CA ALA A 168 -6.39 -18.06 0.55
C ALA A 168 -6.17 -18.51 2.00
N ASN A 169 -6.32 -17.63 2.99
CA ASN A 169 -6.08 -17.91 4.42
C ASN A 169 -4.70 -18.54 4.69
N ILE A 170 -3.67 -18.07 4.00
CA ILE A 170 -2.32 -18.67 4.07
C ILE A 170 -1.81 -18.70 5.50
N GLY A 171 -2.04 -17.65 6.30
CA GLY A 171 -1.62 -17.63 7.70
C GLY A 171 -2.23 -18.75 8.51
N THR A 172 -3.56 -18.93 8.44
CA THR A 172 -4.28 -20.00 9.15
C THR A 172 -3.87 -21.39 8.64
N VAL A 173 -3.66 -21.55 7.33
CA VAL A 173 -3.19 -22.80 6.73
C VAL A 173 -1.81 -23.16 7.26
N LEU A 174 -0.88 -22.20 7.35
CA LEU A 174 0.46 -22.42 7.90
C LEU A 174 0.41 -22.89 9.36
N LEU A 175 -0.42 -22.23 10.20
CA LEU A 175 -0.58 -22.64 11.60
C LEU A 175 -1.22 -24.03 11.74
N ALA A 176 -2.22 -24.32 10.92
CA ALA A 176 -2.86 -25.64 10.92
C ALA A 176 -1.93 -26.76 10.46
N THR A 177 -1.02 -26.47 9.51
CA THR A 177 -0.11 -27.47 8.93
C THR A 177 1.12 -27.74 9.79
N TYR A 178 1.72 -26.67 10.35
CA TYR A 178 3.00 -26.75 11.04
C TYR A 178 2.93 -26.52 12.53
N GLY A 179 1.74 -26.17 13.07
CA GLY A 179 1.54 -25.79 14.46
C GLY A 179 2.02 -24.37 14.77
N ASP A 180 1.78 -23.94 15.99
CA ASP A 180 2.10 -22.60 16.48
C ASP A 180 3.31 -22.55 17.44
N GLN A 181 3.96 -23.68 17.67
CA GLN A 181 5.06 -23.75 18.64
C GLN A 181 6.34 -23.10 18.13
N ASP A 182 6.61 -23.16 16.82
CA ASP A 182 7.76 -22.52 16.23
C ASP A 182 7.47 -21.04 15.93
N VAL A 183 8.23 -20.16 16.54
CA VAL A 183 8.14 -18.69 16.32
C VAL A 183 8.30 -18.32 14.84
N LYS A 184 9.09 -19.06 14.08
CA LYS A 184 9.28 -18.83 12.63
C LYS A 184 7.99 -19.10 11.86
N VAL A 185 7.25 -20.12 12.26
CA VAL A 185 5.94 -20.44 11.66
C VAL A 185 4.95 -19.34 12.01
N ARG A 186 4.87 -18.92 13.31
CA ARG A 186 3.99 -17.82 13.72
C ARG A 186 4.30 -16.52 12.99
N ALA A 187 5.57 -16.15 12.89
CA ALA A 187 6.00 -14.93 12.21
C ALA A 187 5.58 -14.91 10.73
N LYS A 188 5.82 -16.02 10.02
CA LYS A 188 5.37 -16.19 8.62
C LYS A 188 3.85 -16.15 8.50
N ALA A 189 3.16 -16.88 9.37
CA ALA A 189 1.70 -16.97 9.35
C ALA A 189 1.05 -15.60 9.57
N MET A 190 1.54 -14.83 10.55
CA MET A 190 1.04 -13.50 10.84
C MET A 190 1.27 -12.52 9.68
N ALA A 191 2.46 -12.51 9.09
CA ALA A 191 2.77 -11.65 7.95
C ALA A 191 1.94 -12.02 6.70
N ALA A 192 1.76 -13.32 6.43
CA ALA A 192 0.94 -13.79 5.33
C ALA A 192 -0.54 -13.45 5.55
N ALA A 193 -1.05 -13.63 6.76
CA ALA A 193 -2.44 -13.31 7.10
C ALA A 193 -2.74 -11.82 6.94
N GLY A 194 -1.85 -10.93 7.39
CA GLY A 194 -2.00 -9.50 7.19
C GLY A 194 -2.01 -9.11 5.70
N SER A 195 -1.17 -9.76 4.90
CA SER A 195 -1.15 -9.56 3.45
C SER A 195 -2.43 -10.07 2.77
N ASP A 196 -2.92 -11.25 3.16
CA ASP A 196 -4.19 -11.80 2.66
C ASP A 196 -5.36 -10.87 3.02
N ALA A 197 -5.45 -10.43 4.27
CA ALA A 197 -6.48 -9.51 4.72
C ALA A 197 -6.46 -8.22 3.89
N ARG A 198 -5.30 -7.59 3.77
CA ARG A 198 -5.13 -6.35 3.00
C ARG A 198 -5.54 -6.50 1.53
N MET A 199 -5.13 -7.59 0.89
CA MET A 199 -5.40 -7.81 -0.54
C MET A 199 -6.86 -8.23 -0.82
N ASN A 200 -7.62 -8.59 0.21
CA ASN A 200 -8.98 -9.10 0.08
C ASN A 200 -10.02 -8.25 0.82
N GLY A 201 -9.77 -6.96 1.00
CA GLY A 201 -10.76 -5.98 1.41
C GLY A 201 -10.87 -5.72 2.90
N CYS A 202 -9.89 -6.14 3.71
CA CYS A 202 -9.81 -5.67 5.07
C CYS A 202 -9.54 -4.16 5.09
N GLU A 203 -10.37 -3.44 5.83
CA GLU A 203 -10.38 -1.97 5.85
C GLU A 203 -9.40 -1.38 6.88
N LEU A 204 -8.70 -2.23 7.63
CA LEU A 204 -7.71 -1.78 8.59
C LEU A 204 -6.50 -1.13 7.88
N PRO A 205 -6.03 0.02 8.37
CA PRO A 205 -4.89 0.72 7.78
C PRO A 205 -3.60 -0.05 7.97
N VAL A 206 -2.64 0.20 7.08
CA VAL A 206 -1.28 -0.35 7.16
C VAL A 206 -0.25 0.76 7.00
N VAL A 207 0.89 0.61 7.66
CA VAL A 207 2.06 1.43 7.40
C VAL A 207 2.91 0.76 6.34
N ILE A 208 3.06 1.45 5.22
CA ILE A 208 3.80 0.97 4.04
C ILE A 208 5.32 1.05 4.26
N ASN A 209 6.07 0.24 3.51
CA ASN A 209 7.50 0.44 3.32
C ASN A 209 7.79 0.50 1.82
N SER A 210 8.55 1.51 1.39
CA SER A 210 8.96 1.69 0.00
C SER A 210 7.82 1.57 -1.02
N GLY A 211 6.65 2.16 -0.71
CA GLY A 211 5.47 2.19 -1.58
C GLY A 211 4.59 0.95 -1.55
N SER A 212 4.86 -0.04 -0.70
CA SER A 212 4.07 -1.27 -0.60
C SER A 212 3.60 -1.55 0.81
N GLY A 213 2.27 -1.77 0.98
CA GLY A 213 1.69 -2.17 2.27
C GLY A 213 2.11 -3.58 2.69
N ASN A 214 2.08 -4.55 1.77
CA ASN A 214 2.52 -5.91 2.09
C ASN A 214 3.99 -5.95 2.50
N GLN A 215 4.84 -5.12 1.87
CA GLN A 215 6.24 -4.98 2.26
C GLN A 215 6.37 -4.37 3.67
N GLY A 216 5.55 -3.36 4.01
CA GLY A 216 5.51 -2.82 5.36
C GLY A 216 5.11 -3.86 6.40
N ILE A 217 4.12 -4.71 6.10
CA ILE A 217 3.71 -5.83 6.95
C ILE A 217 4.86 -6.82 7.14
N THR A 218 5.50 -7.28 6.05
CA THR A 218 6.60 -8.25 6.13
C THR A 218 7.87 -7.71 6.78
N ALA A 219 8.11 -6.41 6.68
CA ALA A 219 9.24 -5.76 7.35
C ALA A 219 9.02 -5.58 8.87
N SER A 220 7.78 -5.54 9.35
CA SER A 220 7.48 -5.21 10.74
C SER A 220 6.92 -6.37 11.56
N VAL A 221 5.91 -7.06 11.05
CA VAL A 221 5.19 -8.11 11.81
C VAL A 221 6.10 -9.22 12.33
N PRO A 222 7.02 -9.80 11.52
CA PRO A 222 7.94 -10.81 12.00
C PRO A 222 8.82 -10.32 13.15
N ILE A 223 9.31 -9.07 13.06
CA ILE A 223 10.15 -8.50 14.12
C ILE A 223 9.39 -8.41 15.44
N VAL A 224 8.14 -7.96 15.39
CA VAL A 224 7.29 -7.87 16.60
C VAL A 224 7.00 -9.25 17.19
N VAL A 225 6.71 -10.25 16.34
CA VAL A 225 6.47 -11.64 16.79
C VAL A 225 7.71 -12.21 17.49
N PHE A 226 8.90 -12.03 16.90
CA PHE A 226 10.15 -12.46 17.52
C PHE A 226 10.47 -11.69 18.79
N ALA A 227 10.24 -10.38 18.82
CA ALA A 227 10.48 -9.56 20.00
C ALA A 227 9.64 -10.01 21.20
N LYS A 228 8.35 -10.36 20.95
CA LYS A 228 7.46 -10.92 21.98
C LYS A 228 7.93 -12.29 22.46
N GLU A 229 8.34 -13.17 21.56
CA GLU A 229 8.83 -14.51 21.90
C GLU A 229 10.11 -14.44 22.74
N LEU A 230 11.05 -13.61 22.35
CA LEU A 230 12.34 -13.47 23.02
C LEU A 230 12.26 -12.57 24.27
N GLN A 231 11.09 -11.98 24.54
CA GLN A 231 10.86 -11.05 25.65
C GLN A 231 11.91 -9.91 25.73
N VAL A 232 12.32 -9.41 24.57
CA VAL A 232 13.28 -8.30 24.51
C VAL A 232 12.61 -6.97 24.91
N SER A 233 13.43 -5.98 25.28
CA SER A 233 12.93 -4.65 25.60
C SER A 233 12.29 -3.98 24.37
N GLU A 234 11.40 -3.04 24.61
CA GLU A 234 10.80 -2.22 23.56
C GLU A 234 11.86 -1.48 22.73
N GLU A 235 12.91 -0.95 23.40
CA GLU A 235 14.04 -0.35 22.73
C GLU A 235 14.70 -1.31 21.73
N THR A 236 14.97 -2.54 22.14
CA THR A 236 15.57 -3.55 21.24
C THR A 236 14.67 -3.84 20.05
N MET A 237 13.36 -3.95 20.28
CA MET A 237 12.38 -4.15 19.20
C MET A 237 12.40 -2.98 18.21
N TYR A 238 12.40 -1.73 18.68
CA TYR A 238 12.44 -0.56 17.78
C TYR A 238 13.74 -0.47 16.99
N ARG A 239 14.88 -0.75 17.61
CA ARG A 239 16.16 -0.79 16.90
C ARG A 239 16.17 -1.89 15.82
N ALA A 240 15.59 -3.04 16.10
CA ALA A 240 15.42 -4.11 15.11
C ALA A 240 14.46 -3.69 13.96
N LEU A 241 13.39 -2.96 14.27
CA LEU A 241 12.49 -2.39 13.27
C LEU A 241 13.19 -1.35 12.39
N VAL A 242 14.06 -0.50 12.95
CA VAL A 242 14.89 0.43 12.17
C VAL A 242 15.75 -0.33 11.17
N ILE A 243 16.45 -1.38 11.61
CA ILE A 243 17.28 -2.22 10.72
C ILE A 243 16.42 -2.84 9.63
N SER A 244 15.30 -3.48 9.99
CA SER A 244 14.43 -4.17 9.03
C SER A 244 13.86 -3.21 7.98
N ASN A 245 13.38 -2.04 8.40
CA ASN A 245 12.83 -1.06 7.47
C ASN A 245 13.89 -0.49 6.52
N LEU A 246 15.07 -0.11 7.03
CA LEU A 246 16.12 0.47 6.20
C LEU A 246 16.77 -0.58 5.28
N ALA A 247 16.97 -1.82 5.75
CA ALA A 247 17.44 -2.91 4.90
C ALA A 247 16.45 -3.23 3.77
N THR A 248 15.15 -3.21 4.08
CA THR A 248 14.10 -3.38 3.08
C THR A 248 14.13 -2.26 2.03
N ILE A 249 14.34 -1.01 2.44
CA ILE A 249 14.49 0.13 1.52
C ILE A 249 15.73 -0.07 0.64
N HIS A 250 16.85 -0.47 1.23
CA HIS A 250 18.10 -0.72 0.53
C HIS A 250 17.97 -1.82 -0.54
N ILE A 251 17.41 -2.97 -0.17
CA ILE A 251 17.15 -4.07 -1.12
C ILE A 251 16.23 -3.60 -2.25
N LYS A 252 15.26 -2.77 -1.92
CA LYS A 252 14.27 -2.26 -2.88
C LYS A 252 14.85 -1.31 -3.93
N GLU A 253 16.02 -0.72 -3.71
CA GLU A 253 16.68 0.12 -4.71
C GLU A 253 16.97 -0.64 -6.01
N GLY A 254 17.39 -1.89 -5.90
CA GLY A 254 17.72 -2.72 -7.06
C GLY A 254 16.51 -3.11 -7.92
N ILE A 255 15.29 -3.07 -7.37
CA ILE A 255 14.06 -3.44 -8.09
C ILE A 255 13.10 -2.27 -8.32
N GLY A 256 13.43 -1.09 -7.81
CA GLY A 256 12.60 0.11 -7.89
C GLY A 256 11.44 0.15 -6.89
N ARG A 257 11.01 1.37 -6.54
CA ARG A 257 9.94 1.62 -5.57
C ARG A 257 8.60 1.01 -6.00
N LEU A 258 8.24 1.20 -7.26
CA LEU A 258 7.03 0.67 -7.89
C LEU A 258 7.46 -0.32 -8.98
N SER A 259 7.21 -1.58 -8.76
CA SER A 259 7.72 -2.66 -9.59
C SER A 259 6.69 -3.76 -9.77
N ALA A 260 6.79 -4.51 -10.87
CA ALA A 260 6.05 -5.75 -11.07
C ALA A 260 6.49 -6.84 -10.06
N TYR A 261 7.70 -6.76 -9.55
CA TYR A 261 8.19 -7.64 -8.50
C TYR A 261 7.57 -7.26 -7.16
N CYS A 262 7.18 -8.26 -6.38
CA CYS A 262 6.63 -8.04 -5.05
C CYS A 262 7.76 -7.83 -4.05
N GLY A 263 7.88 -6.63 -3.48
CA GLY A 263 8.89 -6.33 -2.47
C GLY A 263 8.71 -7.06 -1.14
N ALA A 264 7.56 -7.73 -0.93
CA ALA A 264 7.35 -8.57 0.24
C ALA A 264 7.98 -9.98 0.10
N VAL A 265 8.40 -10.35 -1.11
CA VAL A 265 8.96 -11.67 -1.44
C VAL A 265 10.44 -11.57 -1.83
N GLY A 266 10.88 -10.38 -2.26
CA GLY A 266 12.24 -10.10 -2.69
C GLY A 266 13.26 -9.98 -1.59
#